data_adc1cbb573a82571f4d1fa08801f69f5
#
_entry.id   adc1cbb573a82571f4d1fa08801f69f5
#
_cell.length_a   1.000
_cell.length_b   1.000
_cell.length_c   1.000
_cell.angle_alpha   90.00
_cell.angle_beta   90.00
_cell.angle_gamma   90.00
#
_symmetry.space_group_name_H-M   'P 1'
#
loop_
_entity.id
_entity.type
_entity.pdbx_description
1 polymer ?
#
loop_
_entity_poly.entity_id
_entity_poly.type
_entity_poly.pdbx_seq_one_letter_code
_entity_poly.pdbx_strand_id
1 'polypeptide(L)'
;LQDDWAAFRRDEGGIGGRYTDFERTRIEDEVQGWLRNRGYAFARVRSSASVDTTEYAADLRFLVDPGPRAVVSDIRVEGNASVDRSIILRELPFSVGDRFSADAVTEGQQKLFDLNLFRVALADVPSQPRDSTTTVRYRVRERALRSYSGEVGYDTRSGVTAEGSWRHRNFYGDART
;
A
#
# COMPACT_ATOMS: atom_id res chain seq x y z
N LEU A 1 -6.99 14.00 19.35
CA LEU A 1 -7.91 13.65 18.27
C LEU A 1 -8.81 14.81 17.85
N GLN A 2 -9.41 15.55 18.83
CA GLN A 2 -10.28 16.69 18.51
C GLN A 2 -9.52 17.84 17.87
N ASP A 3 -8.34 18.17 18.37
CA ASP A 3 -7.49 19.24 17.83
C ASP A 3 -6.94 18.89 16.43
N ASP A 4 -6.51 17.63 16.27
CA ASP A 4 -6.04 17.10 14.99
C ASP A 4 -7.17 17.06 13.95
N TRP A 5 -8.38 16.72 14.39
CA TRP A 5 -9.56 16.75 13.54
C TRP A 5 -9.95 18.16 13.09
N ALA A 6 -9.80 19.14 13.98
CA ALA A 6 -10.07 20.53 13.66
C ALA A 6 -9.06 21.11 12.65
N ALA A 7 -7.81 20.65 12.69
CA ALA A 7 -6.81 21.00 11.70
C ALA A 7 -7.11 20.37 10.33
N PHE A 8 -7.43 19.06 10.29
CA PHE A 8 -7.82 18.36 9.08
C PHE A 8 -9.02 19.02 8.38
N ARG A 9 -10.07 19.39 9.13
CA ARG A 9 -11.25 20.08 8.57
C ARG A 9 -10.95 21.43 7.96
N ARG A 10 -9.91 22.13 8.44
CA ARG A 10 -9.54 23.45 7.91
C ARG A 10 -8.88 23.38 6.55
N ASP A 11 -8.06 22.35 6.34
CA ASP A 11 -7.28 22.21 5.11
C ASP A 11 -8.07 21.51 3.98
N GLU A 12 -8.91 20.54 4.32
CA GLU A 12 -9.57 19.64 3.35
C GLU A 12 -11.10 19.86 3.25
N GLY A 13 -11.69 20.51 4.21
CA GLY A 13 -13.12 20.72 4.26
C GLY A 13 -13.58 21.84 3.31
N GLY A 14 -13.83 21.49 2.06
CA GLY A 14 -14.36 22.39 1.02
C GLY A 14 -15.78 22.93 1.32
N ILE A 15 -15.93 23.62 2.45
CA ILE A 15 -17.17 24.34 2.77
C ILE A 15 -17.32 25.48 1.75
N GLY A 16 -18.38 25.44 0.97
CA GLY A 16 -18.68 26.41 -0.09
C GLY A 16 -18.14 26.05 -1.48
N GLY A 17 -17.57 24.85 -1.63
CA GLY A 17 -17.17 24.30 -2.92
C GLY A 17 -18.36 23.70 -3.70
N ARG A 18 -18.15 23.38 -4.97
CA ARG A 18 -19.14 22.68 -5.79
C ARG A 18 -19.27 21.23 -5.35
N TYR A 19 -20.47 20.78 -5.03
CA TYR A 19 -20.73 19.38 -4.72
C TYR A 19 -20.58 18.49 -5.95
N THR A 20 -19.83 17.39 -5.79
CA THR A 20 -19.81 16.25 -6.70
C THR A 20 -19.68 14.97 -5.90
N ASP A 21 -20.20 13.86 -6.41
CA ASP A 21 -20.02 12.55 -5.77
C ASP A 21 -18.55 12.15 -5.67
N PHE A 22 -17.72 12.59 -6.60
CA PHE A 22 -16.29 12.40 -6.56
C PHE A 22 -15.66 13.06 -5.33
N GLU A 23 -15.96 14.36 -5.09
CA GLU A 23 -15.46 15.09 -3.92
C GLU A 23 -15.91 14.45 -2.60
N ARG A 24 -17.17 14.02 -2.53
CA ARG A 24 -17.69 13.30 -1.37
C ARG A 24 -16.90 12.04 -1.06
N THR A 25 -16.64 11.21 -2.08
CA THR A 25 -15.87 9.97 -1.94
C THR A 25 -14.40 10.26 -1.61
N ARG A 26 -13.82 11.28 -2.21
CA ARG A 26 -12.45 11.72 -1.91
C ARG A 26 -12.29 12.08 -0.43
N ILE A 27 -13.19 12.90 0.10
CA ILE A 27 -13.17 13.29 1.53
C ILE A 27 -13.36 12.06 2.44
N GLU A 28 -14.24 11.13 2.06
CA GLU A 28 -14.45 9.87 2.80
C GLU A 28 -13.15 9.06 2.90
N ASP A 29 -12.46 8.88 1.78
CA ASP A 29 -11.19 8.13 1.71
C ASP A 29 -10.07 8.84 2.48
N GLU A 30 -10.00 10.17 2.39
CA GLU A 30 -9.01 10.98 3.10
C GLU A 30 -9.19 10.91 4.63
N VAL A 31 -10.43 11.04 5.10
CA VAL A 31 -10.74 10.89 6.54
C VAL A 31 -10.40 9.49 7.02
N GLN A 32 -10.75 8.48 6.24
CA GLN A 32 -10.43 7.09 6.58
C GLN A 32 -8.92 6.84 6.60
N GLY A 33 -8.19 7.33 5.60
CA GLY A 33 -6.73 7.26 5.54
C GLY A 33 -6.07 7.97 6.73
N TRP A 34 -6.52 9.17 7.05
CA TRP A 34 -6.05 9.95 8.18
C TRP A 34 -6.20 9.21 9.52
N LEU A 35 -7.34 8.54 9.74
CA LEU A 35 -7.57 7.71 10.91
C LEU A 35 -6.66 6.47 10.92
N ARG A 36 -6.54 5.78 9.79
CA ARG A 36 -5.72 4.58 9.67
C ARG A 36 -4.24 4.87 9.90
N ASN A 37 -3.76 6.04 9.54
CA ASN A 37 -2.39 6.48 9.82
C ASN A 37 -2.13 6.80 11.30
N ARG A 38 -3.20 6.99 12.07
CA ARG A 38 -3.13 7.23 13.52
C ARG A 38 -3.39 5.99 14.38
N GLY A 39 -3.36 4.81 13.76
CA GLY A 39 -3.49 3.53 14.44
C GLY A 39 -4.89 2.95 14.43
N TYR A 40 -5.87 3.61 13.82
CA TYR A 40 -7.23 3.08 13.73
C TYR A 40 -7.36 2.18 12.49
N ALA A 41 -6.72 1.00 12.53
CA ALA A 41 -6.62 0.09 11.39
C ALA A 41 -7.97 -0.28 10.75
N PHE A 42 -9.02 -0.27 11.57
CA PHE A 42 -10.37 -0.70 11.19
C PHE A 42 -11.33 0.46 10.99
N ALA A 43 -10.83 1.69 10.94
CA ALA A 43 -11.65 2.87 10.75
C ALA A 43 -12.53 2.74 9.51
N ARG A 44 -13.80 3.10 9.68
CA ARG A 44 -14.80 3.16 8.62
C ARG A 44 -15.41 4.54 8.59
N VAL A 45 -15.51 5.08 7.40
CA VAL A 45 -16.20 6.34 7.16
C VAL A 45 -17.33 6.05 6.17
N ARG A 46 -18.49 6.61 6.42
CA ARG A 46 -19.64 6.57 5.51
C ARG A 46 -20.15 7.97 5.35
N SER A 47 -20.47 8.35 4.16
CA SER A 47 -21.01 9.65 3.86
C SER A 47 -22.42 9.57 3.27
N SER A 48 -23.21 10.58 3.52
CA SER A 48 -24.50 10.81 2.87
C SER A 48 -24.60 12.26 2.45
N ALA A 49 -25.25 12.52 1.32
CA ALA A 49 -25.52 13.85 0.82
C ALA A 49 -27.02 14.09 0.75
N SER A 50 -27.48 15.27 1.17
CA SER A 50 -28.82 15.78 0.93
C SER A 50 -28.70 17.02 0.07
N VAL A 51 -29.25 16.97 -1.14
CA VAL A 51 -29.19 18.07 -2.10
C VAL A 51 -30.48 18.85 -2.09
N ASP A 52 -30.39 20.15 -1.81
CA ASP A 52 -31.49 21.11 -2.00
C ASP A 52 -31.33 21.79 -3.36
N THR A 53 -32.24 21.48 -4.26
CA THR A 53 -32.26 22.05 -5.61
C THR A 53 -32.82 23.46 -5.66
N THR A 54 -33.50 23.90 -4.61
CA THR A 54 -34.09 25.24 -4.53
C THR A 54 -33.06 26.28 -4.08
N GLU A 55 -32.23 25.89 -3.10
CA GLU A 55 -31.15 26.74 -2.59
C GLU A 55 -29.80 26.45 -3.26
N TYR A 56 -29.74 25.51 -4.20
CA TYR A 56 -28.49 25.07 -4.85
C TYR A 56 -27.41 24.67 -3.84
N ALA A 57 -27.82 24.04 -2.73
CA ALA A 57 -26.94 23.66 -1.64
C ALA A 57 -26.94 22.13 -1.46
N ALA A 58 -25.85 21.60 -0.92
CA ALA A 58 -25.74 20.20 -0.55
C ALA A 58 -25.15 20.08 0.88
N ASP A 59 -25.91 19.38 1.72
CA ASP A 59 -25.47 19.03 3.07
C ASP A 59 -24.79 17.66 3.06
N LEU A 60 -23.52 17.61 3.43
CA LEU A 60 -22.74 16.38 3.57
C LEU A 60 -22.67 15.96 5.03
N ARG A 61 -23.03 14.72 5.30
CA ARG A 61 -22.90 14.10 6.62
C ARG A 61 -21.93 12.93 6.55
N PHE A 62 -20.93 12.95 7.44
CA PHE A 62 -19.96 11.88 7.56
C PHE A 62 -20.17 11.16 8.90
N LEU A 63 -20.45 9.86 8.83
CA LEU A 63 -20.50 8.98 9.98
C LEU A 63 -19.16 8.28 10.10
N VAL A 64 -18.42 8.59 11.13
CA VAL A 64 -17.08 8.07 11.38
C VAL A 64 -17.14 7.04 12.52
N ASP A 65 -16.74 5.81 12.21
CA ASP A 65 -16.51 4.75 13.19
C ASP A 65 -15.00 4.45 13.19
N PRO A 66 -14.23 4.98 14.16
CA PRO A 66 -12.79 4.79 14.20
C PRO A 66 -12.39 3.37 14.60
N GLY A 67 -13.24 2.66 15.35
CA GLY A 67 -12.86 1.40 15.97
C GLY A 67 -11.74 1.55 17.01
N PRO A 68 -11.18 0.44 17.51
CA PRO A 68 -10.05 0.47 18.46
C PRO A 68 -8.74 0.85 17.75
N ARG A 69 -7.82 1.46 18.52
CA ARG A 69 -6.42 1.60 18.07
C ARG A 69 -5.77 0.23 18.03
N ALA A 70 -5.07 -0.06 16.96
CA ALA A 70 -4.46 -1.35 16.71
C ALA A 70 -2.92 -1.27 16.74
N VAL A 71 -2.34 -2.34 17.29
CA VAL A 71 -0.92 -2.63 17.24
C VAL A 71 -0.70 -3.79 16.27
N VAL A 72 0.38 -3.78 15.51
CA VAL A 72 0.75 -4.90 14.62
C VAL A 72 1.16 -6.09 15.47
N SER A 73 0.34 -7.13 15.50
CA SER A 73 0.60 -8.35 16.28
C SER A 73 1.37 -9.41 15.50
N ASP A 74 1.28 -9.39 14.17
CA ASP A 74 1.98 -10.33 13.31
C ASP A 74 2.15 -9.74 11.90
N ILE A 75 3.24 -10.14 11.24
CA ILE A 75 3.51 -9.82 9.84
C ILE A 75 3.65 -11.14 9.08
N ARG A 76 2.70 -11.44 8.22
CA ARG A 76 2.71 -12.65 7.39
C ARG A 76 3.21 -12.36 6.00
N VAL A 77 4.09 -13.23 5.53
CA VAL A 77 4.59 -13.18 4.15
C VAL A 77 4.17 -14.48 3.46
N GLU A 78 3.56 -14.35 2.30
CA GLU A 78 3.05 -15.47 1.50
C GLU A 78 3.57 -15.36 0.06
N GLY A 79 3.99 -16.49 -0.52
CA GLY A 79 4.43 -16.56 -1.91
C GLY A 79 5.92 -16.33 -2.15
N ASN A 80 6.71 -16.18 -1.08
CA ASN A 80 8.16 -16.23 -1.15
C ASN A 80 8.61 -17.69 -1.16
N ALA A 81 9.38 -18.08 -2.16
CA ALA A 81 9.90 -19.44 -2.33
C ALA A 81 11.42 -19.49 -2.27
N SER A 82 12.07 -18.53 -2.91
CA SER A 82 13.54 -18.43 -3.03
C SER A 82 14.11 -17.26 -2.25
N VAL A 83 13.29 -16.26 -1.93
CA VAL A 83 13.66 -15.09 -1.12
C VAL A 83 13.36 -15.37 0.33
N ASP A 84 14.38 -15.27 1.18
CA ASP A 84 14.19 -15.47 2.61
C ASP A 84 13.24 -14.42 3.19
N ARG A 85 12.40 -14.86 4.14
CA ARG A 85 11.44 -13.99 4.84
C ARG A 85 12.14 -12.83 5.57
N SER A 86 13.35 -13.05 6.07
CA SER A 86 14.12 -12.03 6.79
C SER A 86 14.48 -10.84 5.91
N ILE A 87 14.74 -11.06 4.62
CA ILE A 87 15.02 -9.99 3.65
C ILE A 87 13.77 -9.11 3.51
N ILE A 88 12.60 -9.74 3.39
CA ILE A 88 11.33 -9.02 3.28
C ILE A 88 11.06 -8.20 4.54
N LEU A 89 11.19 -8.81 5.72
CA LEU A 89 10.90 -8.12 6.98
C LEU A 89 11.85 -6.96 7.25
N ARG A 90 13.11 -7.05 6.83
CA ARG A 90 14.12 -5.99 7.00
C ARG A 90 13.77 -4.72 6.24
N GLU A 91 13.09 -4.85 5.10
CA GLU A 91 12.72 -3.70 4.27
C GLU A 91 11.47 -2.97 4.74
N LEU A 92 10.71 -3.56 5.66
CA LEU A 92 9.50 -2.94 6.17
C LEU A 92 9.83 -1.79 7.13
N PRO A 93 9.15 -0.63 7.03
CA PRO A 93 9.37 0.52 7.88
C PRO A 93 8.72 0.39 9.27
N PHE A 94 8.23 -0.79 9.63
CA PHE A 94 7.59 -1.10 10.91
C PHE A 94 7.86 -2.55 11.32
N SER A 95 7.63 -2.84 12.59
CA SER A 95 7.84 -4.15 13.21
C SER A 95 6.60 -4.62 13.98
N VAL A 96 6.62 -5.89 14.39
CA VAL A 96 5.63 -6.41 15.35
C VAL A 96 5.78 -5.65 16.66
N GLY A 97 4.65 -5.20 17.21
CA GLY A 97 4.59 -4.35 18.40
C GLY A 97 4.39 -2.86 18.08
N ASP A 98 4.63 -2.42 16.87
CA ASP A 98 4.43 -1.04 16.47
C ASP A 98 2.95 -0.70 16.29
N ARG A 99 2.63 0.59 16.46
CA ARG A 99 1.31 1.10 16.14
C ARG A 99 1.05 0.95 14.65
N PHE A 100 -0.14 0.50 14.30
CA PHE A 100 -0.55 0.40 12.90
C PHE A 100 -0.51 1.78 12.21
N SER A 101 -0.02 1.81 10.98
CA SER A 101 -0.08 2.95 10.06
C SER A 101 -0.31 2.43 8.64
N ALA A 102 -1.32 2.95 7.96
CA ALA A 102 -1.63 2.58 6.58
C ALA A 102 -0.51 3.03 5.63
N ASP A 103 0.06 4.22 5.86
CA ASP A 103 1.18 4.74 5.07
C ASP A 103 2.42 3.85 5.22
N ALA A 104 2.74 3.41 6.45
CA ALA A 104 3.87 2.50 6.66
C ALA A 104 3.67 1.15 5.95
N VAL A 105 2.44 0.63 5.93
CA VAL A 105 2.12 -0.60 5.18
C VAL A 105 2.30 -0.40 3.68
N THR A 106 1.84 0.72 3.15
CA THR A 106 1.99 1.07 1.72
C THR A 106 3.44 1.32 1.35
N GLU A 107 4.19 2.03 2.19
CA GLU A 107 5.64 2.24 2.02
C GLU A 107 6.40 0.90 2.00
N GLY A 108 6.05 -0.02 2.90
CA GLY A 108 6.61 -1.36 2.92
C GLY A 108 6.34 -2.11 1.61
N GLN A 109 5.12 -2.03 1.09
CA GLN A 109 4.78 -2.61 -0.21
C GLN A 109 5.63 -2.01 -1.34
N GLN A 110 5.83 -0.70 -1.36
CA GLN A 110 6.65 -0.03 -2.37
C GLN A 110 8.13 -0.45 -2.26
N LYS A 111 8.70 -0.48 -1.07
CA LYS A 111 10.07 -0.94 -0.85
C LYS A 111 10.29 -2.37 -1.33
N LEU A 112 9.34 -3.27 -1.08
CA LEU A 112 9.42 -4.64 -1.57
C LEU A 112 9.36 -4.70 -3.11
N PHE A 113 8.58 -3.85 -3.75
CA PHE A 113 8.53 -3.75 -5.20
C PHE A 113 9.86 -3.22 -5.79
N ASP A 114 10.46 -2.24 -5.12
CA ASP A 114 11.71 -1.59 -5.53
C ASP A 114 12.94 -2.52 -5.42
N LEU A 115 12.86 -3.59 -4.62
CA LEU A 115 13.90 -4.63 -4.60
C LEU A 115 14.10 -5.34 -5.94
N ASN A 116 13.16 -5.20 -6.89
CA ASN A 116 13.17 -5.91 -8.18
C ASN A 116 13.19 -7.46 -8.09
N LEU A 117 13.00 -8.01 -6.89
CA LEU A 117 12.88 -9.46 -6.66
C LEU A 117 11.46 -9.95 -6.90
N PHE A 118 10.48 -9.07 -6.79
CA PHE A 118 9.06 -9.43 -6.88
C PHE A 118 8.42 -8.84 -8.13
N ARG A 119 7.54 -9.60 -8.74
CA ARG A 119 6.66 -9.16 -9.82
C ARG A 119 5.39 -8.52 -9.26
N VAL A 120 4.98 -8.99 -8.09
CA VAL A 120 3.83 -8.51 -7.35
C VAL A 120 4.23 -8.46 -5.87
N ALA A 121 3.88 -7.38 -5.20
CA ALA A 121 3.90 -7.23 -3.76
C ALA A 121 2.61 -6.53 -3.36
N LEU A 122 1.73 -7.21 -2.66
CA LEU A 122 0.44 -6.67 -2.21
C LEU A 122 0.35 -6.81 -0.70
N ALA A 123 0.03 -5.70 -0.05
CA ALA A 123 -0.28 -5.67 1.37
C ALA A 123 -1.79 -5.81 1.59
N ASP A 124 -2.17 -6.61 2.57
CA ASP A 124 -3.54 -6.84 2.98
C ASP A 124 -3.65 -6.75 4.51
N VAL A 125 -4.67 -6.05 4.97
CA VAL A 125 -4.98 -5.89 6.40
C VAL A 125 -6.42 -6.34 6.60
N PRO A 126 -6.70 -7.29 7.52
CA PRO A 126 -8.06 -7.76 7.77
C PRO A 126 -9.02 -6.61 8.06
N SER A 127 -10.20 -6.67 7.46
CA SER A 127 -11.21 -5.61 7.60
C SER A 127 -12.05 -5.69 8.87
N GLN A 128 -11.87 -6.74 9.68
CA GLN A 128 -12.62 -6.94 10.92
C GLN A 128 -11.71 -6.80 12.14
N PRO A 129 -12.09 -5.98 13.12
CA PRO A 129 -11.34 -5.85 14.35
C PRO A 129 -11.41 -7.15 15.16
N ARG A 130 -10.24 -7.65 15.53
CA ARG A 130 -10.08 -8.67 16.56
C ARG A 130 -9.21 -8.03 17.62
N ASP A 131 -9.84 -7.49 18.66
CA ASP A 131 -9.17 -6.76 19.75
C ASP A 131 -8.45 -5.49 19.24
N SER A 132 -7.50 -4.98 20.02
CA SER A 132 -6.65 -3.84 19.65
C SER A 132 -5.40 -4.27 18.87
N THR A 133 -5.50 -5.33 18.08
CA THR A 133 -4.37 -5.89 17.32
C THR A 133 -4.74 -6.18 15.87
N THR A 134 -3.76 -6.12 14.99
CA THR A 134 -3.94 -6.45 13.57
C THR A 134 -2.76 -7.24 13.03
N THR A 135 -3.03 -8.10 12.05
CA THR A 135 -2.01 -8.79 11.26
C THR A 135 -1.87 -8.11 9.92
N VAL A 136 -0.65 -7.75 9.54
CA VAL A 136 -0.35 -7.28 8.18
C VAL A 136 0.12 -8.47 7.36
N ARG A 137 -0.51 -8.68 6.20
CA ARG A 137 -0.15 -9.77 5.28
C ARG A 137 0.41 -9.20 4.00
N TYR A 138 1.63 -9.61 3.64
CA TYR A 138 2.23 -9.35 2.35
C TYR A 138 2.16 -10.58 1.46
N ARG A 139 1.45 -10.49 0.34
CA ARG A 139 1.44 -11.51 -0.70
C ARG A 139 2.40 -11.09 -1.80
N VAL A 140 3.45 -11.87 -1.98
CA VAL A 140 4.48 -11.59 -2.97
C VAL A 140 4.47 -12.66 -4.07
N ARG A 141 4.91 -12.28 -5.27
CA ARG A 141 5.19 -13.20 -6.36
C ARG A 141 6.58 -12.90 -6.88
N GLU A 142 7.48 -13.85 -6.72
CA GLU A 142 8.88 -13.68 -7.13
C GLU A 142 9.02 -13.57 -8.66
N ARG A 143 10.02 -12.80 -9.06
CA ARG A 143 10.53 -12.82 -10.44
C ARG A 143 11.47 -14.02 -10.60
N ALA A 144 11.64 -14.48 -11.84
CA ALA A 144 12.68 -15.44 -12.12
C ALA A 144 14.05 -14.84 -11.72
N LEU A 145 14.73 -15.49 -10.77
CA LEU A 145 16.02 -15.02 -10.26
C LEU A 145 17.11 -15.13 -11.34
N ARG A 146 16.96 -16.03 -12.28
CA ARG A 146 17.89 -16.24 -13.40
C ARG A 146 17.21 -15.95 -14.71
N SER A 147 17.86 -15.18 -15.56
CA SER A 147 17.44 -14.99 -16.96
C SER A 147 18.61 -15.26 -17.89
N TYR A 148 18.32 -15.98 -18.93
CA TYR A 148 19.21 -16.24 -20.04
C TYR A 148 18.60 -15.60 -21.27
N SER A 149 19.36 -14.85 -22.03
CA SER A 149 18.97 -14.41 -23.38
C SER A 149 20.08 -14.71 -24.34
N GLY A 150 19.72 -15.17 -25.54
CA GLY A 150 20.63 -15.41 -26.62
C GLY A 150 20.08 -14.76 -27.90
N GLU A 151 20.93 -14.08 -28.63
CA GLU A 151 20.62 -13.49 -29.90
C GLU A 151 21.59 -14.07 -30.98
N VAL A 152 21.03 -14.47 -32.11
CA VAL A 152 21.80 -14.93 -33.25
C VAL A 152 21.45 -14.04 -34.44
N GLY A 153 22.44 -13.35 -34.95
CA GLY A 153 22.32 -12.45 -36.10
C GLY A 153 23.18 -12.91 -37.26
N TYR A 154 22.78 -12.58 -38.50
CA TYR A 154 23.59 -12.72 -39.69
C TYR A 154 23.66 -11.36 -40.37
N ASP A 155 24.89 -10.92 -40.60
CA ASP A 155 25.18 -9.72 -41.38
C ASP A 155 26.11 -10.08 -42.53
N THR A 156 25.83 -9.55 -43.72
CA THR A 156 26.60 -9.83 -44.94
C THR A 156 28.05 -9.33 -44.88
N ARG A 157 28.40 -8.45 -43.95
CA ARG A 157 29.77 -7.95 -43.75
C ARG A 157 30.52 -8.69 -42.66
N SER A 158 29.83 -9.03 -41.56
CA SER A 158 30.44 -9.63 -40.34
C SER A 158 30.14 -11.13 -40.20
N GLY A 159 29.30 -11.71 -41.09
CA GLY A 159 28.93 -13.11 -40.99
C GLY A 159 27.93 -13.42 -39.87
N VAL A 160 28.03 -14.59 -39.29
CA VAL A 160 27.18 -15.02 -38.18
C VAL A 160 27.70 -14.43 -36.88
N THR A 161 26.83 -13.75 -36.15
CA THR A 161 27.09 -13.26 -34.79
C THR A 161 26.20 -13.98 -33.80
N ALA A 162 26.71 -14.36 -32.64
CA ALA A 162 25.95 -14.95 -31.55
C ALA A 162 26.31 -14.20 -30.25
N GLU A 163 25.31 -13.71 -29.59
CA GLU A 163 25.44 -13.07 -28.27
C GLU A 163 24.63 -13.83 -27.24
N GLY A 164 25.23 -14.08 -26.07
CA GLY A 164 24.57 -14.72 -24.95
C GLY A 164 24.71 -13.85 -23.69
N SER A 165 23.61 -13.60 -22.99
CA SER A 165 23.66 -12.95 -21.69
C SER A 165 23.01 -13.80 -20.60
N TRP A 166 23.59 -13.75 -19.43
CA TRP A 166 23.08 -14.37 -18.22
C TRP A 166 23.01 -13.33 -17.12
N ARG A 167 21.87 -13.30 -16.43
CA ARG A 167 21.66 -12.40 -15.29
C ARG A 167 21.12 -13.18 -14.10
N HIS A 168 21.69 -12.92 -12.92
CA HIS A 168 21.21 -13.47 -11.65
C HIS A 168 20.85 -12.32 -10.71
N ARG A 169 19.59 -12.27 -10.21
CA ARG A 169 19.06 -11.13 -9.44
C ARG A 169 19.25 -11.24 -7.93
N ASN A 170 19.61 -12.34 -7.41
CA ASN A 170 19.81 -12.53 -5.97
C ASN A 170 21.07 -13.37 -5.75
N PHE A 171 22.18 -12.87 -6.28
CA PHE A 171 23.47 -13.54 -6.15
C PHE A 171 23.96 -13.35 -4.70
N TYR A 172 24.21 -14.44 -3.98
CA TYR A 172 24.51 -14.51 -2.55
C TYR A 172 23.34 -14.29 -1.58
N GLY A 173 22.07 -14.18 -2.03
CA GLY A 173 20.92 -14.15 -1.12
C GLY A 173 20.59 -12.80 -0.48
N ASP A 174 21.41 -11.76 -0.70
CA ASP A 174 21.29 -10.44 -0.05
C ASP A 174 20.58 -9.38 -0.90
N ALA A 175 19.79 -9.80 -1.89
CA ALA A 175 19.13 -8.91 -2.85
C ALA A 175 20.11 -8.12 -3.76
N ARG A 176 21.34 -8.61 -3.95
CA ARG A 176 22.34 -8.02 -4.84
C ARG A 176 22.21 -8.54 -6.27
N THR A 177 22.30 -7.63 -7.23
CA THR A 177 22.40 -7.92 -8.67
C THR A 177 23.82 -7.96 -9.16
#